data_facd6c456cb0cdad11194ca83407257a
#
_entry.id   facd6c456cb0cdad11194ca83407257a
#
_cell.length_a   1.000
_cell.length_b   1.000
_cell.length_c   1.000
_cell.angle_alpha   90.00
_cell.angle_beta   90.00
_cell.angle_gamma   90.00
#
_symmetry.space_group_name_H-M   'P 1'
#
loop_
_entity.id
_entity.type
_entity.pdbx_description
1 polymer ?
#
loop_
_entity_poly.entity_id
_entity_poly.type
_entity_poly.pdbx_seq_one_letter_code
_entity_poly.pdbx_strand_id
1 'polypeptide(L)'
;MPDLDLVVEQLCAPSSLETVLHHPLHDSPMPSLEELGEIMSRLKATLFPGYFGVSCVHVESMRYHLSANLDSIFRKLAEQIRRGGCFACASYATDCMSCEEVSMRKAMEFMQRLPHIRRLLASDAKAAYEGDPAATSAGETIFCYPSLLTMTHHRIAHELYNLGVPVIPRIISEMAPVSYTHLTLPTKLEA
;
A
#
# COMPACT_ATOMS: atom_id res chain seq x y z
N MET A 1 -8.07 -37.87 -24.16
CA MET A 1 -7.98 -36.87 -23.12
C MET A 1 -6.51 -36.55 -22.94
N PRO A 2 -6.10 -35.31 -22.81
CA PRO A 2 -4.73 -35.04 -22.42
C PRO A 2 -4.46 -35.73 -21.08
N ASP A 3 -3.32 -36.39 -20.96
CA ASP A 3 -2.89 -37.11 -19.78
C ASP A 3 -2.52 -36.05 -18.72
N LEU A 4 -3.45 -35.78 -17.78
CA LEU A 4 -3.25 -34.81 -16.70
C LEU A 4 -2.09 -35.21 -15.78
N ASP A 5 -1.82 -36.50 -15.64
CA ASP A 5 -0.72 -36.98 -14.83
C ASP A 5 0.63 -36.56 -15.41
N LEU A 6 0.78 -36.62 -16.74
CA LEU A 6 1.97 -36.10 -17.41
C LEU A 6 2.17 -34.60 -17.25
N VAL A 7 1.07 -33.84 -17.27
CA VAL A 7 1.11 -32.37 -17.01
C VAL A 7 1.56 -32.09 -15.57
N VAL A 8 1.03 -32.82 -14.60
CA VAL A 8 1.43 -32.73 -13.20
C VAL A 8 2.91 -33.05 -13.02
N GLU A 9 3.39 -34.15 -13.60
CA GLU A 9 4.81 -34.53 -13.56
C GLU A 9 5.71 -33.42 -14.11
N GLN A 10 5.35 -32.83 -15.26
CA GLN A 10 6.12 -31.75 -15.88
C GLN A 10 6.13 -30.48 -15.04
N LEU A 11 5.00 -30.12 -14.42
CA LEU A 11 4.90 -28.94 -13.53
C LEU A 11 5.66 -29.15 -12.22
N CYS A 12 5.76 -30.38 -11.73
CA CYS A 12 6.49 -30.74 -10.51
C CYS A 12 7.99 -31.00 -10.75
N ALA A 13 8.44 -30.98 -12.00
CA ALA A 13 9.85 -31.17 -12.32
C ALA A 13 10.73 -30.11 -11.64
N PRO A 14 11.88 -30.47 -11.02
CA PRO A 14 12.75 -29.51 -10.31
C PRO A 14 13.15 -28.32 -11.20
N SER A 15 13.45 -28.54 -12.47
CA SER A 15 13.77 -27.47 -13.43
C SER A 15 12.62 -26.51 -13.71
N SER A 16 11.37 -26.97 -13.57
CA SER A 16 10.18 -26.14 -13.71
C SER A 16 9.94 -25.26 -12.47
N LEU A 17 10.39 -25.71 -11.32
CA LEU A 17 10.15 -25.06 -10.03
C LEU A 17 11.27 -24.10 -9.60
N GLU A 18 12.47 -24.20 -10.16
CA GLU A 18 13.69 -23.52 -9.72
C GLU A 18 13.51 -21.99 -9.50
N THR A 19 12.76 -21.32 -10.37
CA THR A 19 12.56 -19.86 -10.29
C THR A 19 11.21 -19.46 -9.72
N VAL A 20 10.20 -20.34 -9.79
CA VAL A 20 8.81 -19.97 -9.47
C VAL A 20 8.35 -20.47 -8.10
N LEU A 21 9.05 -21.43 -7.51
CA LEU A 21 8.72 -21.95 -6.20
C LEU A 21 9.30 -21.03 -5.12
N HIS A 22 8.40 -20.41 -4.33
CA HIS A 22 8.80 -19.64 -3.17
C HIS A 22 8.94 -20.55 -1.95
N HIS A 23 10.10 -20.52 -1.31
CA HIS A 23 10.36 -21.20 -0.05
C HIS A 23 10.35 -20.16 1.08
N PRO A 24 9.28 -20.09 1.88
CA PRO A 24 9.25 -19.16 3.01
C PRO A 24 10.31 -19.58 4.04
N LEU A 25 11.19 -18.65 4.41
CA LEU A 25 12.22 -18.89 5.43
C LEU A 25 11.64 -19.02 6.85
N HIS A 26 10.46 -18.45 7.10
CA HIS A 26 9.82 -18.38 8.41
C HIS A 26 8.34 -18.69 8.24
N ASP A 27 7.81 -19.76 8.13
CA ASP A 27 6.37 -20.13 8.00
C ASP A 27 5.37 -18.94 7.97
N SER A 28 5.82 -17.81 7.46
CA SER A 28 5.08 -16.56 7.37
C SER A 28 4.40 -16.49 5.99
N PRO A 29 3.08 -16.24 5.96
CA PRO A 29 2.40 -16.09 4.69
C PRO A 29 2.92 -14.87 3.92
N MET A 30 2.78 -14.90 2.60
CA MET A 30 3.07 -13.79 1.72
C MET A 30 2.24 -12.55 2.11
N PRO A 31 2.71 -11.31 1.79
CA PRO A 31 1.87 -10.13 1.86
C PRO A 31 0.56 -10.33 1.11
N SER A 32 -0.56 -9.97 1.71
CA SER A 32 -1.88 -10.11 1.10
C SER A 32 -2.23 -8.87 0.28
N LEU A 33 -2.45 -9.05 -1.02
CA LEU A 33 -2.92 -7.98 -1.91
C LEU A 33 -4.30 -7.46 -1.51
N GLU A 34 -5.18 -8.35 -1.04
CA GLU A 34 -6.52 -8.00 -0.56
C GLU A 34 -6.45 -7.11 0.68
N GLU A 35 -5.68 -7.52 1.69
CA GLU A 35 -5.49 -6.72 2.92
C GLU A 35 -4.83 -5.36 2.62
N LEU A 36 -3.86 -5.32 1.71
CA LEU A 36 -3.25 -4.06 1.28
C LEU A 36 -4.28 -3.17 0.57
N GLY A 37 -5.18 -3.75 -0.23
CA GLY A 37 -6.30 -3.03 -0.86
C GLY A 37 -7.24 -2.44 0.19
N GLU A 38 -7.56 -3.18 1.24
CA GLU A 38 -8.38 -2.69 2.35
C GLU A 38 -7.67 -1.57 3.12
N ILE A 39 -6.37 -1.72 3.41
CA ILE A 39 -5.56 -0.68 4.04
C ILE A 39 -5.58 0.60 3.19
N MET A 40 -5.39 0.50 1.88
CA MET A 40 -5.41 1.64 0.97
C MET A 40 -6.79 2.30 0.92
N SER A 41 -7.87 1.53 0.94
CA SER A 41 -9.24 2.05 1.00
C SER A 41 -9.49 2.84 2.29
N ARG A 42 -9.08 2.29 3.44
CA ARG A 42 -9.18 2.97 4.75
C ARG A 42 -8.29 4.21 4.85
N LEU A 43 -7.08 4.16 4.28
CA LEU A 43 -6.19 5.32 4.21
C LEU A 43 -6.81 6.44 3.37
N LYS A 44 -7.42 6.12 2.22
CA LYS A 44 -8.14 7.13 1.41
C LYS A 44 -9.29 7.77 2.20
N ALA A 45 -10.11 6.98 2.88
CA ALA A 45 -11.20 7.48 3.70
C ALA A 45 -10.70 8.34 4.87
N THR A 46 -9.53 8.01 5.43
CA THR A 46 -8.87 8.77 6.49
C THR A 46 -8.28 10.07 5.96
N LEU A 47 -7.63 10.05 4.80
CA LEU A 47 -6.95 11.22 4.22
C LEU A 47 -7.95 12.22 3.60
N PHE A 48 -9.06 11.74 3.06
CA PHE A 48 -10.13 12.52 2.42
C PHE A 48 -11.49 12.21 3.05
N PRO A 49 -11.72 12.63 4.30
CA PRO A 49 -12.96 12.34 5.00
C PRO A 49 -14.16 12.96 4.27
N GLY A 50 -15.24 12.18 4.14
CA GLY A 50 -16.45 12.57 3.41
C GLY A 50 -16.43 12.32 1.92
N TYR A 51 -15.26 12.14 1.29
CA TYR A 51 -15.15 11.74 -0.13
C TYR A 51 -15.17 10.24 -0.32
N PHE A 52 -14.53 9.49 0.60
CA PHE A 52 -14.43 8.04 0.55
C PHE A 52 -14.92 7.43 1.86
N GLY A 53 -15.54 6.26 1.78
CA GLY A 53 -16.12 5.58 2.93
C GLY A 53 -17.45 6.19 3.37
N VAL A 54 -17.57 6.58 4.64
CA VAL A 54 -18.80 7.19 5.19
C VAL A 54 -18.93 8.62 4.67
N SER A 55 -19.97 8.89 3.89
CA SER A 55 -20.18 10.19 3.23
C SER A 55 -20.68 11.29 4.17
N CYS A 56 -21.40 10.92 5.24
CA CYS A 56 -21.93 11.88 6.22
C CYS A 56 -21.06 11.88 7.49
N VAL A 57 -19.93 12.57 7.44
CA VAL A 57 -19.04 12.72 8.60
C VAL A 57 -19.27 14.09 9.21
N HIS A 58 -19.88 14.12 10.39
CA HIS A 58 -20.00 15.35 11.18
C HIS A 58 -18.70 15.64 11.93
N VAL A 59 -18.36 16.90 12.09
CA VAL A 59 -17.13 17.32 12.79
C VAL A 59 -17.04 16.70 14.18
N GLU A 60 -18.17 16.58 14.87
CA GLU A 60 -18.26 15.99 16.21
C GLU A 60 -17.94 14.50 16.26
N SER A 61 -18.32 13.74 15.23
CA SER A 61 -18.06 12.29 15.12
C SER A 61 -16.74 11.97 14.43
N MET A 62 -16.10 12.95 13.80
CA MET A 62 -14.86 12.80 13.04
C MET A 62 -13.77 12.10 13.84
N ARG A 63 -13.59 12.48 15.08
CA ARG A 63 -12.56 11.91 15.96
C ARG A 63 -12.75 10.41 16.16
N TYR A 64 -13.98 9.95 16.34
CA TYR A 64 -14.28 8.52 16.54
C TYR A 64 -14.04 7.72 15.25
N HIS A 65 -14.47 8.24 14.09
CA HIS A 65 -14.25 7.61 12.81
C HIS A 65 -12.75 7.50 12.48
N LEU A 66 -11.99 8.57 12.71
CA LEU A 66 -10.55 8.55 12.50
C LEU A 66 -9.87 7.55 13.44
N SER A 67 -10.21 7.55 14.74
CA SER A 67 -9.60 6.65 15.72
C SER A 67 -9.83 5.18 15.36
N ALA A 68 -11.06 4.79 14.98
CA ALA A 68 -11.38 3.42 14.60
C ALA A 68 -10.63 2.99 13.33
N ASN A 69 -10.57 3.88 12.32
CA ASN A 69 -9.83 3.58 11.09
C ASN A 69 -8.31 3.47 11.36
N LEU A 70 -7.75 4.37 12.14
CA LEU A 70 -6.31 4.38 12.43
C LEU A 70 -5.87 3.14 13.20
N ASP A 71 -6.64 2.67 14.20
CA ASP A 71 -6.33 1.42 14.92
C ASP A 71 -6.34 0.22 13.97
N SER A 72 -7.36 0.11 13.12
CA SER A 72 -7.46 -0.97 12.13
C SER A 72 -6.31 -0.92 11.13
N ILE A 73 -5.99 0.26 10.58
CA ILE A 73 -4.89 0.44 9.63
C ILE A 73 -3.57 0.05 10.29
N PHE A 74 -3.32 0.52 11.51
CA PHE A 74 -2.08 0.25 12.24
C PHE A 74 -1.82 -1.26 12.39
N ARG A 75 -2.81 -2.01 12.90
CA ARG A 75 -2.68 -3.46 13.11
C ARG A 75 -2.46 -4.22 11.80
N LYS A 76 -3.29 -3.94 10.80
CA LYS A 76 -3.18 -4.58 9.49
C LYS A 76 -1.86 -4.23 8.79
N LEU A 77 -1.45 -2.97 8.82
CA LEU A 77 -0.20 -2.52 8.20
C LEU A 77 1.02 -3.14 8.88
N ALA A 78 1.06 -3.19 10.22
CA ALA A 78 2.16 -3.84 10.95
C ALA A 78 2.32 -5.31 10.53
N GLU A 79 1.21 -6.04 10.39
CA GLU A 79 1.26 -7.43 9.92
C GLU A 79 1.74 -7.54 8.48
N GLN A 80 1.31 -6.66 7.56
CA GLN A 80 1.79 -6.69 6.18
C GLN A 80 3.28 -6.31 6.09
N ILE A 81 3.74 -5.36 6.90
CA ILE A 81 5.18 -5.01 7.00
C ILE A 81 5.99 -6.22 7.50
N ARG A 82 5.47 -6.95 8.50
CA ARG A 82 6.12 -8.16 9.00
C ARG A 82 6.23 -9.22 7.90
N ARG A 83 5.15 -9.50 7.18
CA ARG A 83 5.13 -10.45 6.05
C ARG A 83 6.11 -10.04 4.94
N GLY A 84 6.12 -8.75 4.58
CA GLY A 84 7.07 -8.21 3.61
C GLY A 84 8.52 -8.33 4.08
N GLY A 85 8.77 -8.13 5.37
CA GLY A 85 10.08 -8.35 5.99
C GLY A 85 10.53 -9.81 5.92
N CYS A 86 9.64 -10.75 6.27
CA CYS A 86 9.92 -12.19 6.18
C CYS A 86 10.17 -12.65 4.73
N PHE A 87 9.42 -12.10 3.77
CA PHE A 87 9.63 -12.38 2.34
C PHE A 87 11.00 -11.91 1.85
N ALA A 88 11.45 -10.74 2.30
CA ALA A 88 12.72 -10.16 1.88
C ALA A 88 13.92 -10.66 2.71
N CYS A 89 13.68 -11.47 3.75
CA CYS A 89 14.73 -11.98 4.63
C CYS A 89 15.59 -13.02 3.90
N ALA A 90 16.91 -12.84 3.94
CA ALA A 90 17.87 -13.77 3.33
C ALA A 90 18.48 -14.76 4.34
N SER A 91 18.08 -14.72 5.61
CA SER A 91 18.73 -15.47 6.69
C SER A 91 17.73 -16.06 7.67
N TYR A 92 17.92 -17.34 8.01
CA TYR A 92 17.23 -18.04 9.09
C TYR A 92 17.60 -17.53 10.50
N ALA A 93 18.64 -16.70 10.62
CA ALA A 93 19.20 -16.29 11.90
C ALA A 93 18.45 -15.11 12.55
N THR A 94 17.45 -14.52 11.88
CA THR A 94 16.69 -13.40 12.42
C THR A 94 15.52 -13.92 13.25
N ASP A 95 15.51 -13.60 14.54
CA ASP A 95 14.42 -13.96 15.43
C ASP A 95 13.10 -13.26 14.97
N CYS A 96 12.03 -14.05 14.80
CA CYS A 96 10.72 -13.53 14.39
C CYS A 96 10.14 -12.51 15.39
N MET A 97 10.49 -12.55 16.65
CA MET A 97 10.08 -11.55 17.65
C MET A 97 10.67 -10.17 17.33
N SER A 98 11.94 -10.11 16.90
CA SER A 98 12.54 -8.84 16.48
C SER A 98 11.89 -8.27 15.22
N CYS A 99 11.40 -9.13 14.31
CA CYS A 99 10.65 -8.72 13.13
C CYS A 99 9.30 -8.10 13.49
N GLU A 100 8.61 -8.60 14.50
CA GLU A 100 7.33 -8.06 14.95
C GLU A 100 7.51 -6.66 15.56
N GLU A 101 8.46 -6.49 16.47
CA GLU A 101 8.74 -5.18 17.09
C GLU A 101 9.15 -4.13 16.06
N VAL A 102 10.01 -4.49 15.10
CA VAL A 102 10.42 -3.61 14.01
C VAL A 102 9.23 -3.22 13.14
N SER A 103 8.34 -4.16 12.84
CA SER A 103 7.16 -3.92 12.01
C SER A 103 6.15 -3.00 12.71
N MET A 104 5.91 -3.22 13.99
CA MET A 104 5.06 -2.37 14.82
C MET A 104 5.61 -0.94 14.89
N ARG A 105 6.91 -0.79 15.11
CA ARG A 105 7.56 0.52 15.14
C ARG A 105 7.43 1.25 13.79
N LYS A 106 7.75 0.59 12.67
CA LYS A 106 7.62 1.18 11.33
C LYS A 106 6.18 1.57 11.00
N ALA A 107 5.21 0.73 11.37
CA ALA A 107 3.80 1.05 11.22
C ALA A 107 3.43 2.31 12.03
N MET A 108 3.89 2.42 13.28
CA MET A 108 3.61 3.60 14.10
C MET A 108 4.27 4.87 13.54
N GLU A 109 5.52 4.79 13.09
CA GLU A 109 6.20 5.89 12.44
C GLU A 109 5.48 6.34 11.16
N PHE A 110 4.96 5.40 10.37
CA PHE A 110 4.13 5.70 9.22
C PHE A 110 2.84 6.44 9.62
N MET A 111 2.14 5.97 10.66
CA MET A 111 0.92 6.64 11.16
C MET A 111 1.19 8.10 11.54
N GLN A 112 2.35 8.39 12.13
CA GLN A 112 2.76 9.75 12.49
C GLN A 112 2.99 10.65 11.26
N ARG A 113 3.26 10.07 10.09
CA ARG A 113 3.44 10.81 8.82
C ARG A 113 2.13 11.13 8.09
N LEU A 114 1.01 10.52 8.47
CA LEU A 114 -0.30 10.74 7.81
C LEU A 114 -0.73 12.22 7.75
N PRO A 115 -0.54 13.05 8.79
CA PRO A 115 -0.87 14.47 8.69
C PRO A 115 -0.03 15.21 7.64
N HIS A 116 1.21 14.81 7.44
CA HIS A 116 2.07 15.37 6.38
C HIS A 116 1.58 14.92 5.00
N ILE A 117 1.33 13.63 4.81
CA ILE A 117 0.77 13.09 3.55
C ILE A 117 -0.52 13.81 3.18
N ARG A 118 -1.43 14.04 4.15
CA ARG A 118 -2.68 14.78 3.91
C ARG A 118 -2.43 16.20 3.39
N ARG A 119 -1.47 16.92 3.97
CA ARG A 119 -1.12 18.28 3.49
C ARG A 119 -0.62 18.26 2.06
N LEU A 120 0.23 17.30 1.70
CA LEU A 120 0.73 17.16 0.35
C LEU A 120 -0.39 16.86 -0.65
N LEU A 121 -1.30 15.93 -0.30
CA LEU A 121 -2.45 15.58 -1.13
C LEU A 121 -3.44 16.75 -1.28
N ALA A 122 -3.63 17.56 -0.24
CA ALA A 122 -4.42 18.79 -0.35
C ALA A 122 -3.78 19.80 -1.31
N SER A 123 -2.46 19.90 -1.31
CA SER A 123 -1.70 20.72 -2.28
C SER A 123 -1.85 20.17 -3.71
N ASP A 124 -1.81 18.85 -3.89
CA ASP A 124 -1.99 18.22 -5.20
C ASP A 124 -3.41 18.46 -5.74
N ALA A 125 -4.44 18.31 -4.89
CA ALA A 125 -5.82 18.58 -5.27
C ALA A 125 -6.03 20.05 -5.67
N LYS A 126 -5.42 20.99 -4.94
CA LYS A 126 -5.45 22.41 -5.26
C LYS A 126 -4.76 22.68 -6.60
N ALA A 127 -3.57 22.14 -6.83
CA ALA A 127 -2.84 22.31 -8.07
C ALA A 127 -3.59 21.71 -9.27
N ALA A 128 -4.25 20.55 -9.11
CA ALA A 128 -5.07 19.95 -10.14
C ALA A 128 -6.28 20.83 -10.50
N TYR A 129 -6.92 21.44 -9.49
CA TYR A 129 -8.01 22.38 -9.71
C TYR A 129 -7.57 23.67 -10.40
N GLU A 130 -6.45 24.25 -9.98
CA GLU A 130 -5.92 25.49 -10.57
C GLU A 130 -5.35 25.29 -11.99
N GLY A 131 -4.89 24.07 -12.30
CA GLY A 131 -4.31 23.72 -13.59
C GLY A 131 -5.32 23.28 -14.66
N ASP A 132 -6.55 22.97 -14.29
CA ASP A 132 -7.59 22.50 -15.21
C ASP A 132 -8.76 23.49 -15.28
N PRO A 133 -8.90 24.25 -16.39
CA PRO A 133 -10.01 25.18 -16.56
C PRO A 133 -11.40 24.52 -16.54
N ALA A 134 -11.48 23.20 -16.76
CA ALA A 134 -12.75 22.45 -16.74
C ALA A 134 -13.15 22.00 -15.32
N ALA A 135 -12.22 22.04 -14.36
CA ALA A 135 -12.51 21.64 -12.99
C ALA A 135 -13.41 22.66 -12.29
N THR A 136 -14.50 22.19 -11.67
CA THR A 136 -15.47 23.07 -10.99
C THR A 136 -15.11 23.31 -9.53
N SER A 137 -14.33 22.41 -8.92
CA SER A 137 -13.90 22.50 -7.52
C SER A 137 -12.72 21.58 -7.22
N ALA A 138 -11.96 21.88 -6.17
CA ALA A 138 -10.94 20.96 -5.65
C ALA A 138 -11.55 19.64 -5.16
N GLY A 139 -12.81 19.63 -4.72
CA GLY A 139 -13.53 18.42 -4.34
C GLY A 139 -13.77 17.47 -5.52
N GLU A 140 -14.07 18.02 -6.70
CA GLU A 140 -14.20 17.26 -7.94
C GLU A 140 -12.87 16.59 -8.30
N THR A 141 -11.73 17.30 -8.19
CA THR A 141 -10.42 16.71 -8.48
C THR A 141 -10.07 15.59 -7.52
N ILE A 142 -10.45 15.68 -6.24
CA ILE A 142 -10.25 14.61 -5.24
C ILE A 142 -11.05 13.37 -5.62
N PHE A 143 -12.30 13.52 -6.02
CA PHE A 143 -13.21 12.40 -6.20
C PHE A 143 -13.16 11.78 -7.60
N CYS A 144 -13.01 12.62 -8.64
CA CYS A 144 -13.14 12.21 -10.04
C CYS A 144 -11.79 11.97 -10.73
N TYR A 145 -10.70 12.61 -10.30
CA TYR A 145 -9.45 12.56 -11.05
C TYR A 145 -8.61 11.33 -10.68
N PRO A 146 -8.36 10.42 -11.63
CA PRO A 146 -7.47 9.28 -11.39
C PRO A 146 -6.07 9.68 -10.95
N SER A 147 -5.59 10.87 -11.36
CA SER A 147 -4.29 11.40 -10.94
C SER A 147 -4.17 11.56 -9.43
N LEU A 148 -5.21 12.03 -8.74
CA LEU A 148 -5.21 12.16 -7.29
C LEU A 148 -5.16 10.80 -6.59
N LEU A 149 -5.83 9.79 -7.14
CA LEU A 149 -5.75 8.42 -6.64
C LEU A 149 -4.33 7.86 -6.82
N THR A 150 -3.74 8.06 -7.98
CA THR A 150 -2.35 7.65 -8.25
C THR A 150 -1.37 8.35 -7.33
N MET A 151 -1.50 9.67 -7.13
CA MET A 151 -0.66 10.42 -6.19
C MET A 151 -0.83 9.94 -4.75
N THR A 152 -2.04 9.53 -4.36
CA THR A 152 -2.28 8.96 -3.03
C THR A 152 -1.48 7.67 -2.82
N HIS A 153 -1.51 6.74 -3.80
CA HIS A 153 -0.71 5.52 -3.74
C HIS A 153 0.79 5.84 -3.71
N HIS A 154 1.24 6.73 -4.59
CA HIS A 154 2.63 7.14 -4.65
C HIS A 154 3.14 7.71 -3.32
N ARG A 155 2.43 8.68 -2.73
CA ARG A 155 2.85 9.32 -1.47
C ARG A 155 2.88 8.34 -0.30
N ILE A 156 1.90 7.44 -0.21
CA ILE A 156 1.87 6.38 0.80
C ILE A 156 3.04 5.41 0.62
N ALA A 157 3.24 4.94 -0.62
CA ALA A 157 4.34 4.04 -0.95
C ALA A 157 5.71 4.69 -0.69
N HIS A 158 5.89 5.95 -1.04
CA HIS A 158 7.12 6.72 -0.82
C HIS A 158 7.47 6.84 0.67
N GLU A 159 6.49 7.14 1.52
CA GLU A 159 6.73 7.24 2.96
C GLU A 159 7.08 5.87 3.58
N LEU A 160 6.44 4.79 3.15
CA LEU A 160 6.81 3.44 3.57
C LEU A 160 8.21 3.05 3.08
N TYR A 161 8.57 3.45 1.86
CA TYR A 161 9.92 3.25 1.32
C TYR A 161 10.98 3.98 2.15
N ASN A 162 10.73 5.24 2.50
CA ASN A 162 11.63 6.05 3.35
C ASN A 162 11.80 5.47 4.77
N LEU A 163 10.85 4.66 5.22
CA LEU A 163 10.95 3.89 6.47
C LEU A 163 11.69 2.55 6.29
N GLY A 164 12.20 2.27 5.10
CA GLY A 164 12.90 1.03 4.80
C GLY A 164 11.99 -0.20 4.88
N VAL A 165 10.69 -0.05 4.55
CA VAL A 165 9.77 -1.19 4.46
C VAL A 165 10.03 -1.91 3.15
N PRO A 166 10.36 -3.22 3.16
CA PRO A 166 10.62 -3.96 1.94
C PRO A 166 9.29 -4.36 1.25
N VAL A 167 9.31 -4.49 -0.05
CA VAL A 167 8.26 -5.06 -0.93
C VAL A 167 6.93 -4.29 -0.92
N ILE A 168 6.37 -3.97 0.26
CA ILE A 168 5.05 -3.33 0.42
C ILE A 168 4.93 -2.02 -0.37
N PRO A 169 5.92 -1.10 -0.36
CA PRO A 169 5.84 0.13 -1.15
C PRO A 169 5.65 -0.15 -2.64
N ARG A 170 6.35 -1.16 -3.18
CA ARG A 170 6.22 -1.53 -4.58
C ARG A 170 4.84 -2.11 -4.89
N ILE A 171 4.33 -3.01 -4.04
CA ILE A 171 2.98 -3.55 -4.21
C ILE A 171 1.95 -2.41 -4.25
N ILE A 172 2.01 -1.46 -3.31
CA ILE A 172 1.10 -0.32 -3.24
C ILE A 172 1.21 0.55 -4.51
N SER A 173 2.41 0.77 -5.03
CA SER A 173 2.62 1.53 -6.27
C SER A 173 1.98 0.83 -7.48
N GLU A 174 2.11 -0.49 -7.59
CA GLU A 174 1.52 -1.28 -8.68
C GLU A 174 -0.02 -1.39 -8.56
N MET A 175 -0.59 -1.16 -7.37
CA MET A 175 -2.04 -1.10 -7.15
C MET A 175 -2.65 0.24 -7.60
N ALA A 176 -1.84 1.22 -7.96
CA ALA A 176 -2.33 2.50 -8.46
C ALA A 176 -3.16 2.31 -9.74
N PRO A 177 -4.21 3.14 -9.99
CA PRO A 177 -5.02 3.03 -11.20
C PRO A 177 -4.16 3.10 -12.47
N VAL A 178 -4.22 2.06 -13.30
CA VAL A 178 -3.36 1.85 -14.49
C VAL A 178 -3.68 2.84 -15.64
N SER A 179 -4.72 3.65 -15.50
CA SER A 179 -5.11 4.62 -16.55
C SER A 179 -4.12 5.76 -16.78
N TYR A 180 -3.02 5.82 -16.02
CA TYR A 180 -1.93 6.78 -16.20
C TYR A 180 -0.60 6.08 -16.48
N THR A 181 -0.51 5.44 -17.63
CA THR A 181 0.73 4.85 -18.15
C THR A 181 1.83 5.87 -18.50
N HIS A 182 1.59 7.16 -18.30
CA HIS A 182 2.54 8.24 -18.60
C HIS A 182 3.14 8.96 -17.38
N LEU A 183 2.78 8.61 -16.16
CA LEU A 183 3.61 8.94 -15.03
C LEU A 183 4.80 7.97 -15.05
N THR A 184 5.81 8.30 -15.82
CA THR A 184 7.13 7.71 -15.66
C THR A 184 7.64 8.10 -14.29
N LEU A 185 7.25 7.34 -13.26
CA LEU A 185 7.98 7.34 -12.02
C LEU A 185 9.41 6.94 -12.38
N PRO A 186 10.44 7.67 -11.93
CA PRO A 186 11.81 7.23 -12.14
C PRO A 186 11.94 5.82 -11.58
N THR A 187 12.05 4.86 -12.48
CA THR A 187 12.21 3.43 -12.16
C THR A 187 13.59 3.11 -11.60
N LYS A 188 14.46 4.11 -11.55
CA LYS A 188 15.71 4.11 -10.83
C LYS A 188 15.65 5.16 -9.74
N LEU A 189 15.48 4.74 -8.51
CA LEU A 189 15.98 5.44 -7.36
C LEU A 189 17.51 5.33 -7.47
N GLU A 190 18.13 6.33 -8.08
CA GLU A 190 19.56 6.49 -7.96
C GLU A 190 19.81 6.88 -6.50
N ALA A 191 20.69 6.08 -5.86
CA ALA A 191 21.15 6.24 -4.51
C ALA A 191 21.92 7.55 -4.32
#